data_a2768449415d66b77280f29731910ee3
#
_entry.id   a2768449415d66b77280f29731910ee3
#
_cell.length_a   1.000
_cell.length_b   1.000
_cell.length_c   1.000
_cell.angle_alpha   90.00
_cell.angle_beta   90.00
_cell.angle_gamma   90.00
#
_symmetry.space_group_name_H-M   'P 1'
#
loop_
_entity.id
_entity.type
_entity.pdbx_description
1 polymer ?
#
loop_
_entity_poly.entity_id
_entity_poly.type
_entity_poly.pdbx_seq_one_letter_code
_entity_poly.pdbx_strand_id
1 'polypeptide(L)'
;MTDGTSQYIDAKMPTMPEEASMHADTNRPDAIACLETDEDASAHARTSQERMSASGRSLSPRWLRIVSIIWSGQAVSIITSGASGWAIIWHVTQTEQSALMLSLLMMFSMLPLGLLSPLGGVVADRFNRKAVMIVADLGAGASSLVLALLVVAGTRSFALICLFATIRSVFSAFHAPAMTAAMPMLVPERHLLRINTLDQLLESISSICAPAVGIALYTAFGLAPTLIIEFIGALVACAALGLVKIPTVKVEEESTVAEQMRVGWDALRVHKGLVMLLGGLTVGLMAFAALGAIYPLMATQHFGADGTMVSVAEAISGTCMLVGSIVIMAWGGGRRLALLLCASAVLIAVPIIAAGLLPSTAFWIYAGLMGLASVFMAWFNGPLMTLIQQRVPEEKTGRAMGFFYALIGLAMPAGIAVGGVIAEWIGIPTFFVASGILFLVIGLFGYLFKDIRALDAPSQASKAPL
;
A
#
# COMPACT_ATOMS: atom_id res chain seq x y z
N MET A 1 16.84 -39.44 -58.33
CA MET A 1 17.70 -38.73 -59.27
C MET A 1 18.42 -37.65 -58.52
N THR A 2 19.62 -37.99 -58.17
CA THR A 2 20.94 -37.35 -58.29
C THR A 2 21.12 -36.16 -57.33
N ASP A 3 21.86 -36.32 -56.27
CA ASP A 3 23.34 -36.38 -56.15
C ASP A 3 23.97 -35.00 -56.16
N GLY A 4 24.81 -34.73 -55.17
CA GLY A 4 25.77 -33.64 -55.19
C GLY A 4 26.26 -33.13 -53.84
N THR A 5 27.07 -33.92 -53.16
CA THR A 5 28.46 -33.74 -52.68
C THR A 5 28.78 -32.56 -51.75
N SER A 6 29.11 -32.96 -50.58
CA SER A 6 30.21 -32.56 -49.64
C SER A 6 31.29 -31.62 -50.19
N GLN A 7 31.60 -30.55 -49.45
CA GLN A 7 32.95 -29.99 -49.37
C GLN A 7 33.32 -29.61 -47.93
N TYR A 8 34.20 -30.42 -47.36
CA TYR A 8 35.09 -30.14 -46.23
C TYR A 8 36.08 -29.05 -46.61
N ILE A 9 36.22 -28.02 -45.80
CA ILE A 9 37.38 -27.15 -45.79
C ILE A 9 38.05 -27.24 -44.43
N ASP A 10 39.21 -27.90 -44.42
CA ASP A 10 40.22 -27.87 -43.37
C ASP A 10 40.69 -26.43 -43.11
N ALA A 11 40.66 -25.96 -41.89
CA ALA A 11 41.39 -24.79 -41.44
C ALA A 11 42.32 -25.18 -40.29
N LYS A 12 43.62 -25.24 -40.63
CA LYS A 12 44.78 -25.47 -39.78
C LYS A 12 44.77 -24.61 -38.52
N MET A 13 45.02 -25.26 -37.38
CA MET A 13 45.56 -24.64 -36.16
C MET A 13 46.98 -24.12 -36.38
N PRO A 14 47.31 -22.92 -35.87
CA PRO A 14 48.72 -22.54 -35.73
C PRO A 14 49.30 -23.08 -34.43
N THR A 15 50.45 -23.71 -34.54
CA THR A 15 51.33 -24.22 -33.49
C THR A 15 51.86 -23.09 -32.61
N MET A 16 51.85 -23.29 -31.27
CA MET A 16 52.55 -22.47 -30.30
C MET A 16 54.08 -22.62 -30.42
N PRO A 17 54.85 -21.55 -30.26
CA PRO A 17 56.29 -21.65 -30.04
C PRO A 17 56.58 -21.90 -28.56
N GLU A 18 57.55 -22.75 -28.35
CA GLU A 18 58.16 -23.23 -27.12
C GLU A 18 59.14 -22.18 -26.55
N GLU A 19 59.19 -22.13 -25.23
CA GLU A 19 60.24 -21.62 -24.36
C GLU A 19 60.66 -20.12 -24.41
N ALA A 20 60.24 -19.39 -23.35
CA ALA A 20 61.08 -18.39 -22.73
C ALA A 20 60.92 -18.50 -21.21
N SER A 21 61.92 -19.12 -20.58
CA SER A 21 62.13 -19.09 -19.15
C SER A 21 62.35 -17.67 -18.67
N MET A 22 61.45 -17.14 -17.87
CA MET A 22 61.63 -15.84 -17.22
C MET A 22 61.56 -16.01 -15.70
N HIS A 23 62.70 -15.86 -15.09
CA HIS A 23 62.85 -15.84 -13.62
C HIS A 23 61.80 -14.90 -13.02
N ALA A 24 60.97 -15.47 -12.17
CA ALA A 24 60.07 -14.74 -11.32
C ALA A 24 60.88 -14.04 -10.22
N ASP A 25 60.95 -12.74 -10.27
CA ASP A 25 61.50 -11.88 -9.23
C ASP A 25 60.45 -11.76 -8.11
N THR A 26 60.67 -12.54 -7.02
CA THR A 26 59.73 -12.67 -5.86
C THR A 26 59.84 -11.53 -4.85
N ASN A 27 60.30 -10.34 -5.25
CA ASN A 27 60.54 -9.27 -4.29
C ASN A 27 59.90 -7.93 -4.71
N ARG A 28 58.57 -7.97 -5.00
CA ARG A 28 57.76 -6.75 -5.10
C ARG A 28 56.73 -6.73 -3.98
N PRO A 29 56.74 -5.73 -3.08
CA PRO A 29 55.77 -5.61 -1.97
C PRO A 29 54.31 -5.44 -2.42
N ASP A 30 54.10 -4.99 -3.68
CA ASP A 30 52.74 -4.73 -4.21
C ASP A 30 51.97 -6.00 -4.62
N ALA A 31 52.68 -7.12 -4.88
CA ALA A 31 52.05 -8.38 -5.26
C ALA A 31 51.49 -9.14 -4.02
N ILE A 32 52.09 -8.94 -2.84
CA ILE A 32 51.66 -9.56 -1.61
C ILE A 32 50.39 -8.85 -1.05
N ALA A 33 50.31 -7.52 -1.22
CA ALA A 33 49.15 -6.74 -0.80
C ALA A 33 47.86 -7.06 -1.61
N CYS A 34 47.99 -7.44 -2.91
CA CYS A 34 46.84 -7.86 -3.71
C CYS A 34 46.32 -9.28 -3.36
N LEU A 35 47.21 -10.18 -2.95
CA LEU A 35 46.81 -11.54 -2.55
C LEU A 35 46.16 -11.56 -1.15
N GLU A 36 46.62 -10.73 -0.22
CA GLU A 36 46.02 -10.60 1.11
C GLU A 36 44.60 -9.96 1.06
N THR A 37 44.35 -9.01 0.13
CA THR A 37 43.03 -8.41 -0.03
C THR A 37 41.99 -9.35 -0.65
N ASP A 38 42.42 -10.29 -1.52
CA ASP A 38 41.52 -11.28 -2.13
C ASP A 38 41.23 -12.46 -1.16
N GLU A 39 42.17 -12.84 -0.31
CA GLU A 39 41.94 -13.84 0.74
C GLU A 39 41.04 -13.30 1.85
N ASP A 40 41.23 -12.06 2.28
CA ASP A 40 40.35 -11.39 3.26
C ASP A 40 38.94 -11.14 2.69
N ALA A 41 38.81 -10.75 1.42
CA ALA A 41 37.52 -10.62 0.75
C ALA A 41 36.80 -11.98 0.60
N SER A 42 37.56 -13.03 0.28
CA SER A 42 37.03 -14.40 0.18
C SER A 42 36.70 -15.01 1.53
N ALA A 43 37.46 -14.70 2.59
CA ALA A 43 37.18 -15.08 3.97
C ALA A 43 35.96 -14.34 4.53
N HIS A 44 35.79 -13.04 4.23
CA HIS A 44 34.60 -12.27 4.59
C HIS A 44 33.35 -12.73 3.84
N ALA A 45 33.46 -13.10 2.56
CA ALA A 45 32.37 -13.69 1.79
C ALA A 45 31.97 -15.08 2.33
N ARG A 46 32.94 -15.92 2.69
CA ARG A 46 32.70 -17.24 3.30
C ARG A 46 32.09 -17.13 4.70
N THR A 47 32.59 -16.23 5.56
CA THR A 47 32.00 -15.97 6.88
C THR A 47 30.62 -15.34 6.78
N SER A 48 30.34 -14.53 5.78
CA SER A 48 28.99 -13.99 5.50
C SER A 48 28.05 -15.08 5.00
N GLN A 49 28.53 -15.95 4.11
CA GLN A 49 27.77 -17.10 3.61
C GLN A 49 27.56 -18.18 4.69
N GLU A 50 28.54 -18.43 5.56
CA GLU A 50 28.40 -19.30 6.72
C GLU A 50 27.49 -18.70 7.80
N ARG A 51 27.53 -17.39 8.04
CA ARG A 51 26.55 -16.69 8.88
C ARG A 51 25.15 -16.73 8.31
N MET A 52 24.97 -16.61 6.99
CA MET A 52 23.69 -16.80 6.30
C MET A 52 23.22 -18.26 6.36
N SER A 53 24.11 -19.25 6.24
CA SER A 53 23.77 -20.69 6.37
C SER A 53 23.60 -21.13 7.83
N ALA A 54 24.34 -20.56 8.77
CA ALA A 54 24.17 -20.80 10.20
C ALA A 54 22.94 -20.12 10.81
N SER A 55 22.37 -19.12 10.16
CA SER A 55 21.06 -18.56 10.49
C SER A 55 19.90 -19.45 10.01
N GLY A 56 20.14 -20.66 9.54
CA GLY A 56 19.15 -21.69 9.29
C GLY A 56 18.37 -21.99 10.57
N ARG A 57 17.52 -21.02 10.98
CA ARG A 57 16.54 -21.23 12.04
C ARG A 57 15.70 -22.41 11.62
N SER A 58 15.83 -23.53 12.33
CA SER A 58 14.95 -24.68 12.16
C SER A 58 13.53 -24.21 12.48
N LEU A 59 12.82 -23.73 11.44
CA LEU A 59 11.42 -23.38 11.56
C LEU A 59 10.67 -24.63 12.02
N SER A 60 9.79 -24.45 13.01
CA SER A 60 8.97 -25.54 13.51
C SER A 60 8.31 -26.28 12.33
N PRO A 61 8.33 -27.62 12.28
CA PRO A 61 7.57 -28.37 11.27
C PRO A 61 6.08 -28.03 11.25
N ARG A 62 5.60 -27.34 12.28
CA ARG A 62 4.20 -26.92 12.47
C ARG A 62 3.92 -25.48 12.05
N TRP A 63 4.81 -24.83 11.28
CA TRP A 63 4.67 -23.43 10.89
C TRP A 63 3.32 -23.12 10.20
N LEU A 64 2.82 -24.00 9.35
CA LEU A 64 1.51 -23.86 8.73
C LEU A 64 0.37 -23.75 9.74
N ARG A 65 0.39 -24.61 10.80
CA ARG A 65 -0.62 -24.54 11.86
C ARG A 65 -0.51 -23.24 12.65
N ILE A 66 0.69 -22.77 12.93
CA ILE A 66 0.94 -21.51 13.62
C ILE A 66 0.38 -20.34 12.81
N VAL A 67 0.74 -20.27 11.54
CA VAL A 67 0.28 -19.22 10.61
C VAL A 67 -1.23 -19.28 10.44
N SER A 68 -1.83 -20.47 10.27
CA SER A 68 -3.28 -20.62 10.13
C SER A 68 -4.04 -20.14 11.37
N ILE A 69 -3.53 -20.38 12.58
CA ILE A 69 -4.15 -19.89 13.83
C ILE A 69 -4.10 -18.35 13.89
N ILE A 70 -2.93 -17.76 13.63
CA ILE A 70 -2.79 -16.29 13.61
C ILE A 70 -3.74 -15.70 12.56
N TRP A 71 -3.72 -16.24 11.35
CA TRP A 71 -4.49 -15.73 10.22
C TRP A 71 -6.01 -15.84 10.41
N SER A 72 -6.49 -16.95 10.96
CA SER A 72 -7.92 -17.07 11.25
C SER A 72 -8.39 -16.05 12.29
N GLY A 73 -7.59 -15.80 13.32
CA GLY A 73 -7.87 -14.76 14.31
C GLY A 73 -7.83 -13.35 13.69
N GLN A 74 -6.80 -13.05 12.91
CA GLN A 74 -6.64 -11.76 12.24
C GLN A 74 -7.72 -11.52 11.18
N ALA A 75 -8.14 -12.55 10.44
CA ALA A 75 -9.25 -12.42 9.47
C ALA A 75 -10.55 -11.97 10.15
N VAL A 76 -10.86 -12.55 11.31
CA VAL A 76 -12.02 -12.12 12.10
C VAL A 76 -11.86 -10.66 12.55
N SER A 77 -10.70 -10.29 13.08
CA SER A 77 -10.43 -8.91 13.53
C SER A 77 -10.52 -7.90 12.39
N ILE A 78 -9.92 -8.17 11.24
CA ILE A 78 -9.93 -7.29 10.05
C ILE A 78 -11.36 -7.08 9.54
N ILE A 79 -12.16 -8.15 9.44
CA ILE A 79 -13.55 -8.05 8.95
C ILE A 79 -14.43 -7.28 9.94
N THR A 80 -14.34 -7.59 11.23
CA THR A 80 -15.16 -6.90 12.24
C THR A 80 -14.76 -5.45 12.42
N SER A 81 -13.46 -5.15 12.33
CA SER A 81 -12.91 -3.79 12.40
C SER A 81 -13.31 -2.96 11.17
N GLY A 82 -13.25 -3.53 9.99
CA GLY A 82 -13.74 -2.91 8.75
C GLY A 82 -15.23 -2.62 8.81
N ALA A 83 -16.03 -3.59 9.24
CA ALA A 83 -17.47 -3.43 9.39
C ALA A 83 -17.85 -2.34 10.40
N SER A 84 -17.17 -2.28 11.55
CA SER A 84 -17.36 -1.21 12.54
C SER A 84 -16.98 0.17 12.02
N GLY A 85 -15.87 0.25 11.26
CA GLY A 85 -15.47 1.49 10.58
C GLY A 85 -16.58 2.01 9.66
N TRP A 86 -17.14 1.14 8.82
CA TRP A 86 -18.26 1.49 7.93
C TRP A 86 -19.58 1.78 8.68
N ALA A 87 -19.84 1.11 9.80
CA ALA A 87 -20.99 1.42 10.65
C ALA A 87 -20.88 2.83 11.24
N ILE A 88 -19.69 3.26 11.68
CA ILE A 88 -19.43 4.63 12.16
C ILE A 88 -19.62 5.64 11.01
N ILE A 89 -19.04 5.38 9.83
CA ILE A 89 -19.19 6.23 8.64
C ILE A 89 -20.67 6.38 8.29
N TRP A 90 -21.41 5.27 8.25
CA TRP A 90 -22.84 5.27 7.94
C TRP A 90 -23.67 5.99 9.00
N HIS A 91 -23.35 5.80 10.28
CA HIS A 91 -24.00 6.53 11.38
C HIS A 91 -23.84 8.04 11.21
N VAL A 92 -22.62 8.53 11.00
CA VAL A 92 -22.35 9.96 10.80
C VAL A 92 -22.99 10.48 9.50
N THR A 93 -22.99 9.69 8.42
CA THR A 93 -23.71 10.04 7.19
C THR A 93 -25.19 10.29 7.44
N GLN A 94 -25.84 9.47 8.26
CA GLN A 94 -27.27 9.58 8.55
C GLN A 94 -27.60 10.68 9.57
N THR A 95 -26.73 10.93 10.54
CA THR A 95 -27.01 11.87 11.65
C THR A 95 -26.57 13.29 11.35
N GLU A 96 -25.38 13.48 10.77
CA GLU A 96 -24.79 14.81 10.56
C GLU A 96 -25.12 15.40 9.19
N GLN A 97 -25.26 14.56 8.17
CA GLN A 97 -25.59 14.96 6.78
C GLN A 97 -24.71 16.10 6.22
N SER A 98 -23.46 16.23 6.70
CA SER A 98 -22.50 17.26 6.35
C SER A 98 -21.24 16.64 5.75
N ALA A 99 -20.81 17.17 4.59
CA ALA A 99 -19.58 16.75 3.95
C ALA A 99 -18.35 17.06 4.81
N LEU A 100 -18.37 18.19 5.51
CA LEU A 100 -17.31 18.57 6.44
C LEU A 100 -17.21 17.59 7.61
N MET A 101 -18.34 17.27 8.28
CA MET A 101 -18.33 16.35 9.43
C MET A 101 -17.86 14.95 9.03
N LEU A 102 -18.35 14.42 7.92
CA LEU A 102 -17.92 13.11 7.42
C LEU A 102 -16.44 13.09 7.05
N SER A 103 -15.95 14.13 6.41
CA SER A 103 -14.53 14.28 6.07
C SER A 103 -13.65 14.43 7.30
N LEU A 104 -14.09 15.17 8.33
CA LEU A 104 -13.36 15.26 9.59
C LEU A 104 -13.27 13.90 10.29
N LEU A 105 -14.36 13.12 10.34
CA LEU A 105 -14.33 11.76 10.88
C LEU A 105 -13.29 10.90 10.16
N MET A 106 -13.31 10.89 8.83
CA MET A 106 -12.37 10.09 8.05
C MET A 106 -10.93 10.59 8.16
N MET A 107 -10.71 11.90 8.22
CA MET A 107 -9.40 12.48 8.51
C MET A 107 -8.87 12.00 9.85
N PHE A 108 -9.68 12.10 10.92
CA PHE A 108 -9.28 11.66 12.27
C PHE A 108 -9.07 10.14 12.36
N SER A 109 -9.74 9.36 11.51
CA SER A 109 -9.56 7.91 11.43
C SER A 109 -8.27 7.52 10.67
N MET A 110 -7.77 8.34 9.74
CA MET A 110 -6.62 8.01 8.89
C MET A 110 -5.33 8.74 9.29
N LEU A 111 -5.43 9.96 9.82
CA LEU A 111 -4.26 10.79 10.13
C LEU A 111 -3.30 10.13 11.14
N PRO A 112 -3.78 9.56 12.28
CA PRO A 112 -2.87 8.86 13.20
C PRO A 112 -2.17 7.67 12.55
N LEU A 113 -2.86 6.92 11.70
CA LEU A 113 -2.29 5.79 10.97
C LEU A 113 -1.11 6.24 10.09
N GLY A 114 -1.30 7.31 9.31
CA GLY A 114 -0.25 7.87 8.45
C GLY A 114 0.95 8.42 9.24
N LEU A 115 0.69 9.15 10.33
CA LEU A 115 1.74 9.78 11.17
C LEU A 115 2.53 8.77 12.01
N LEU A 116 1.86 7.78 12.59
CA LEU A 116 2.44 6.90 13.61
C LEU A 116 2.93 5.56 13.04
N SER A 117 2.52 5.16 11.83
CA SER A 117 2.96 3.91 11.21
C SER A 117 4.49 3.77 11.09
N PRO A 118 5.28 4.81 10.75
CA PRO A 118 6.73 4.73 10.78
C PRO A 118 7.29 4.48 12.19
N LEU A 119 6.67 5.06 13.22
CA LEU A 119 7.01 4.79 14.62
C LEU A 119 6.61 3.36 15.03
N GLY A 120 5.52 2.85 14.45
CA GLY A 120 5.09 1.46 14.62
C GLY A 120 6.17 0.46 14.20
N GLY A 121 6.89 0.72 13.11
CA GLY A 121 8.05 -0.07 12.69
C GLY A 121 9.15 -0.09 13.75
N VAL A 122 9.55 1.08 14.25
CA VAL A 122 10.57 1.20 15.29
C VAL A 122 10.15 0.48 16.58
N VAL A 123 8.88 0.58 16.97
CA VAL A 123 8.33 -0.13 18.15
C VAL A 123 8.34 -1.64 17.91
N ALA A 124 7.98 -2.11 16.72
CA ALA A 124 7.99 -3.52 16.37
C ALA A 124 9.40 -4.15 16.39
N ASP A 125 10.44 -3.36 16.12
CA ASP A 125 11.83 -3.82 16.15
C ASP A 125 12.43 -3.79 17.56
N ARG A 126 11.99 -2.86 18.42
CA ARG A 126 12.51 -2.72 19.80
C ARG A 126 11.77 -3.59 20.82
N PHE A 127 10.49 -3.83 20.62
CA PHE A 127 9.64 -4.55 21.57
C PHE A 127 9.23 -5.93 21.06
N ASN A 128 8.63 -6.73 21.95
CA ASN A 128 8.07 -8.02 21.56
C ASN A 128 6.89 -7.82 20.59
N ARG A 129 7.07 -8.22 19.33
CA ARG A 129 6.09 -8.03 18.24
C ARG A 129 4.71 -8.60 18.60
N LYS A 130 4.67 -9.77 19.25
CA LYS A 130 3.40 -10.37 19.74
C LYS A 130 2.71 -9.47 20.75
N ALA A 131 3.45 -8.90 21.70
CA ALA A 131 2.89 -7.98 22.70
C ALA A 131 2.37 -6.71 22.04
N VAL A 132 3.10 -6.14 21.06
CA VAL A 132 2.66 -4.96 20.30
C VAL A 132 1.36 -5.24 19.56
N MET A 133 1.23 -6.38 18.87
CA MET A 133 0.00 -6.77 18.17
C MET A 133 -1.19 -6.94 19.14
N ILE A 134 -0.97 -7.64 20.26
CA ILE A 134 -2.04 -7.83 21.28
C ILE A 134 -2.49 -6.48 21.88
N VAL A 135 -1.56 -5.60 22.24
CA VAL A 135 -1.88 -4.26 22.77
C VAL A 135 -2.61 -3.43 21.72
N ALA A 136 -2.20 -3.51 20.46
CA ALA A 136 -2.84 -2.80 19.37
C ALA A 136 -4.29 -3.29 19.15
N ASP A 137 -4.51 -4.60 19.04
CA ASP A 137 -5.85 -5.18 18.85
C ASP A 137 -6.76 -4.88 20.06
N LEU A 138 -6.27 -5.09 21.28
CA LEU A 138 -7.06 -4.80 22.50
C LEU A 138 -7.35 -3.32 22.66
N GLY A 139 -6.38 -2.44 22.36
CA GLY A 139 -6.57 -1.00 22.46
C GLY A 139 -7.59 -0.48 21.44
N ALA A 140 -7.54 -0.95 20.20
CA ALA A 140 -8.52 -0.62 19.18
C ALA A 140 -9.91 -1.15 19.55
N GLY A 141 -10.02 -2.42 19.93
CA GLY A 141 -11.28 -3.03 20.35
C GLY A 141 -11.88 -2.40 21.63
N ALA A 142 -11.03 -2.11 22.64
CA ALA A 142 -11.48 -1.45 23.86
C ALA A 142 -11.99 -0.03 23.60
N SER A 143 -11.36 0.73 22.67
CA SER A 143 -11.87 2.04 22.28
C SER A 143 -13.26 1.95 21.65
N SER A 144 -13.50 0.94 20.81
CA SER A 144 -14.81 0.68 20.20
C SER A 144 -15.85 0.26 21.27
N LEU A 145 -15.46 -0.57 22.24
CA LEU A 145 -16.33 -0.95 23.34
C LEU A 145 -16.73 0.27 24.19
N VAL A 146 -15.78 1.14 24.55
CA VAL A 146 -16.09 2.36 25.33
C VAL A 146 -17.03 3.26 24.55
N LEU A 147 -16.81 3.47 23.24
CA LEU A 147 -17.74 4.20 22.39
C LEU A 147 -19.14 3.55 22.38
N ALA A 148 -19.22 2.22 22.27
CA ALA A 148 -20.47 1.49 22.31
C ALA A 148 -21.24 1.76 23.61
N LEU A 149 -20.56 1.70 24.76
CA LEU A 149 -21.16 1.99 26.06
C LEU A 149 -21.66 3.44 26.19
N LEU A 150 -20.91 4.40 25.67
CA LEU A 150 -21.32 5.81 25.61
C LEU A 150 -22.56 6.01 24.74
N VAL A 151 -22.61 5.33 23.57
CA VAL A 151 -23.81 5.37 22.70
C VAL A 151 -25.02 4.78 23.39
N VAL A 152 -24.89 3.65 24.11
CA VAL A 152 -25.97 3.05 24.92
C VAL A 152 -26.39 4.00 26.05
N ALA A 153 -25.47 4.73 26.64
CA ALA A 153 -25.75 5.75 27.67
C ALA A 153 -26.44 7.02 27.10
N GLY A 154 -26.71 7.05 25.77
CA GLY A 154 -27.43 8.16 25.14
C GLY A 154 -26.52 9.28 24.60
N THR A 155 -25.21 9.09 24.59
CA THR A 155 -24.27 10.07 24.03
C THR A 155 -24.40 10.14 22.52
N ARG A 156 -24.60 11.36 21.97
CA ARG A 156 -24.70 11.64 20.52
C ARG A 156 -23.64 12.63 20.06
N SER A 157 -22.55 12.76 20.80
CA SER A 157 -21.51 13.75 20.50
C SER A 157 -20.62 13.29 19.32
N PHE A 158 -20.67 14.02 18.22
CA PHE A 158 -19.76 13.84 17.07
C PHE A 158 -18.28 13.89 17.51
N ALA A 159 -17.93 14.81 18.40
CA ALA A 159 -16.55 14.96 18.88
C ALA A 159 -16.05 13.69 19.60
N LEU A 160 -16.92 12.99 20.35
CA LEU A 160 -16.56 11.71 20.98
C LEU A 160 -16.40 10.61 19.96
N ILE A 161 -17.23 10.55 18.92
CA ILE A 161 -17.07 9.60 17.82
C ILE A 161 -15.69 9.80 17.15
N CYS A 162 -15.32 11.04 16.82
CA CYS A 162 -14.01 11.36 16.27
C CYS A 162 -12.86 11.01 17.22
N LEU A 163 -13.00 11.29 18.51
CA LEU A 163 -11.99 10.96 19.51
C LEU A 163 -11.72 9.46 19.56
N PHE A 164 -12.76 8.63 19.65
CA PHE A 164 -12.59 7.18 19.71
C PHE A 164 -12.14 6.59 18.38
N ALA A 165 -12.55 7.13 17.24
CA ALA A 165 -12.01 6.79 15.93
C ALA A 165 -10.50 7.10 15.84
N THR A 166 -10.06 8.23 16.39
CA THR A 166 -8.65 8.61 16.50
C THR A 166 -7.88 7.64 17.39
N ILE A 167 -8.37 7.33 18.59
CA ILE A 167 -7.73 6.40 19.52
C ILE A 167 -7.57 5.02 18.87
N ARG A 168 -8.63 4.52 18.24
CA ARG A 168 -8.61 3.27 17.46
C ARG A 168 -7.53 3.29 16.38
N SER A 169 -7.43 4.37 15.62
CA SER A 169 -6.42 4.54 14.56
C SER A 169 -4.99 4.59 15.11
N VAL A 170 -4.78 5.22 16.28
CA VAL A 170 -3.47 5.21 16.97
C VAL A 170 -3.03 3.78 17.25
N PHE A 171 -3.89 2.94 17.83
CA PHE A 171 -3.55 1.55 18.09
C PHE A 171 -3.31 0.76 16.79
N SER A 172 -4.14 0.95 15.78
CA SER A 172 -4.01 0.28 14.47
C SER A 172 -2.68 0.61 13.77
N ALA A 173 -2.12 1.80 13.98
CA ALA A 173 -0.85 2.22 13.39
C ALA A 173 0.35 1.35 13.83
N PHE A 174 0.27 0.67 14.96
CA PHE A 174 1.32 -0.22 15.46
C PHE A 174 1.11 -1.68 15.04
N HIS A 175 -0.11 -2.08 14.70
CA HIS A 175 -0.45 -3.46 14.39
C HIS A 175 0.19 -3.95 13.08
N ALA A 176 -0.03 -3.24 11.97
CA ALA A 176 0.42 -3.66 10.65
C ALA A 176 1.97 -3.78 10.54
N PRO A 177 2.78 -2.81 11.03
CA PRO A 177 4.23 -2.97 11.03
C PRO A 177 4.70 -4.17 11.89
N ALA A 178 4.08 -4.40 13.05
CA ALA A 178 4.43 -5.52 13.92
C ALA A 178 4.10 -6.88 13.27
N MET A 179 2.97 -6.98 12.57
CA MET A 179 2.57 -8.17 11.81
C MET A 179 3.55 -8.45 10.67
N THR A 180 3.84 -7.43 9.84
CA THR A 180 4.79 -7.54 8.71
C THR A 180 6.18 -7.96 9.19
N ALA A 181 6.66 -7.41 10.31
CA ALA A 181 7.95 -7.77 10.90
C ALA A 181 7.95 -9.20 11.50
N ALA A 182 6.82 -9.73 11.96
CA ALA A 182 6.69 -11.06 12.54
C ALA A 182 6.69 -12.18 11.48
N MET A 183 6.15 -11.95 10.28
CA MET A 183 5.94 -12.97 9.24
C MET A 183 7.22 -13.69 8.80
N PRO A 184 8.35 -13.02 8.51
CA PRO A 184 9.60 -13.70 8.11
C PRO A 184 10.19 -14.61 9.20
N MET A 185 9.74 -14.45 10.46
CA MET A 185 10.20 -15.27 11.58
C MET A 185 9.39 -16.56 11.75
N LEU A 186 8.20 -16.61 11.16
CA LEU A 186 7.23 -17.70 11.31
C LEU A 186 7.16 -18.57 10.07
N VAL A 187 7.50 -18.02 8.89
CA VAL A 187 7.29 -18.61 7.57
C VAL A 187 8.63 -18.88 6.89
N PRO A 188 8.86 -20.07 6.29
CA PRO A 188 10.03 -20.31 5.45
C PRO A 188 10.08 -19.33 4.28
N GLU A 189 11.25 -18.83 3.91
CA GLU A 189 11.45 -17.83 2.85
C GLU A 189 10.74 -18.19 1.54
N ARG A 190 10.81 -19.46 1.12
CA ARG A 190 10.12 -19.98 -0.09
C ARG A 190 8.60 -19.82 -0.08
N HIS A 191 7.98 -19.57 1.07
CA HIS A 191 6.52 -19.41 1.23
C HIS A 191 6.10 -17.99 1.59
N LEU A 192 7.04 -17.07 1.87
CA LEU A 192 6.73 -15.68 2.24
C LEU A 192 5.89 -14.96 1.20
N LEU A 193 6.21 -15.14 -0.09
CA LEU A 193 5.41 -14.54 -1.17
C LEU A 193 3.95 -15.00 -1.11
N ARG A 194 3.71 -16.29 -0.87
CA ARG A 194 2.33 -16.84 -0.78
C ARG A 194 1.58 -16.24 0.40
N ILE A 195 2.25 -16.09 1.53
CA ILE A 195 1.64 -15.53 2.74
C ILE A 195 1.33 -14.05 2.55
N ASN A 196 2.25 -13.25 2.01
CA ASN A 196 2.00 -11.85 1.72
C ASN A 196 0.88 -11.66 0.68
N THR A 197 0.76 -12.59 -0.29
CA THR A 197 -0.36 -12.56 -1.25
C THR A 197 -1.69 -12.88 -0.58
N LEU A 198 -1.70 -13.80 0.38
CA LEU A 198 -2.91 -14.08 1.18
C LEU A 198 -3.30 -12.89 2.05
N ASP A 199 -2.33 -12.15 2.65
CA ASP A 199 -2.59 -10.90 3.37
C ASP A 199 -3.30 -9.89 2.47
N GLN A 200 -2.75 -9.67 1.30
CA GLN A 200 -3.30 -8.75 0.33
C GLN A 200 -4.69 -9.18 -0.14
N LEU A 201 -4.93 -10.48 -0.28
CA LEU A 201 -6.24 -11.03 -0.63
C LEU A 201 -7.26 -10.79 0.49
N LEU A 202 -6.87 -11.01 1.75
CA LEU A 202 -7.73 -10.78 2.91
C LEU A 202 -8.11 -9.30 3.04
N GLU A 203 -7.15 -8.40 2.89
CA GLU A 203 -7.37 -6.95 2.84
C GLU A 203 -8.34 -6.56 1.71
N SER A 204 -8.16 -7.14 0.52
CA SER A 204 -9.02 -6.88 -0.63
C SER A 204 -10.45 -7.38 -0.40
N ILE A 205 -10.61 -8.59 0.15
CA ILE A 205 -11.93 -9.13 0.50
C ILE A 205 -12.58 -8.26 1.57
N SER A 206 -11.82 -7.88 2.59
CA SER A 206 -12.32 -7.00 3.66
C SER A 206 -12.79 -5.66 3.10
N SER A 207 -12.01 -5.02 2.23
CA SER A 207 -12.38 -3.73 1.65
C SER A 207 -13.66 -3.76 0.81
N ILE A 208 -13.93 -4.90 0.15
CA ILE A 208 -15.17 -5.10 -0.62
C ILE A 208 -16.36 -5.42 0.30
N CYS A 209 -16.14 -6.28 1.30
CA CYS A 209 -17.23 -6.77 2.15
C CYS A 209 -17.55 -5.84 3.32
N ALA A 210 -16.58 -5.08 3.83
CA ALA A 210 -16.76 -4.24 5.01
C ALA A 210 -17.91 -3.21 4.88
N PRO A 211 -18.08 -2.50 3.76
CA PRO A 211 -19.23 -1.61 3.58
C PRO A 211 -20.57 -2.34 3.74
N ALA A 212 -20.73 -3.45 3.05
CA ALA A 212 -21.98 -4.23 3.07
C ALA A 212 -22.27 -4.78 4.45
N VAL A 213 -21.27 -5.41 5.09
CA VAL A 213 -21.42 -6.00 6.44
C VAL A 213 -21.64 -4.90 7.48
N GLY A 214 -20.88 -3.80 7.43
CA GLY A 214 -20.98 -2.70 8.38
C GLY A 214 -22.32 -1.99 8.33
N ILE A 215 -22.82 -1.64 7.13
CA ILE A 215 -24.12 -1.01 6.95
C ILE A 215 -25.26 -1.98 7.33
N ALA A 216 -25.15 -3.26 6.96
CA ALA A 216 -26.17 -4.26 7.34
C ALA A 216 -26.24 -4.44 8.85
N LEU A 217 -25.12 -4.57 9.55
CA LEU A 217 -25.07 -4.68 11.01
C LEU A 217 -25.63 -3.42 11.69
N TYR A 218 -25.25 -2.24 11.19
CA TYR A 218 -25.78 -0.98 11.68
C TYR A 218 -27.31 -0.88 11.50
N THR A 219 -27.80 -1.25 10.31
CA THR A 219 -29.24 -1.18 10.00
C THR A 219 -30.05 -2.17 10.83
N ALA A 220 -29.51 -3.38 11.07
CA ALA A 220 -30.19 -4.42 11.83
C ALA A 220 -30.15 -4.20 13.35
N PHE A 221 -29.02 -3.74 13.89
CA PHE A 221 -28.74 -3.73 15.33
C PHE A 221 -28.36 -2.36 15.86
N GLY A 222 -28.08 -1.37 15.01
CA GLY A 222 -27.59 -0.07 15.42
C GLY A 222 -26.07 -0.02 15.64
N LEU A 223 -25.55 1.15 16.03
CA LEU A 223 -24.11 1.40 16.17
C LEU A 223 -23.47 0.60 17.30
N ALA A 224 -24.05 0.63 18.49
CA ALA A 224 -23.42 0.06 19.67
C ALA A 224 -23.18 -1.45 19.59
N PRO A 225 -24.14 -2.32 19.17
CA PRO A 225 -23.86 -3.74 18.98
C PRO A 225 -22.78 -4.02 17.92
N THR A 226 -22.71 -3.22 16.85
CA THR A 226 -21.68 -3.37 15.80
C THR A 226 -20.28 -3.09 16.35
N LEU A 227 -20.13 -2.08 17.21
CA LEU A 227 -18.88 -1.78 17.91
C LEU A 227 -18.48 -2.88 18.92
N ILE A 228 -19.46 -3.52 19.57
CA ILE A 228 -19.21 -4.66 20.48
C ILE A 228 -18.70 -5.86 19.67
N ILE A 229 -19.21 -6.10 18.47
CA ILE A 229 -18.73 -7.16 17.58
C ILE A 229 -17.25 -6.95 17.24
N GLU A 230 -16.80 -5.72 17.01
CA GLU A 230 -15.37 -5.42 16.82
C GLU A 230 -14.54 -5.80 18.04
N PHE A 231 -14.98 -5.45 19.24
CA PHE A 231 -14.27 -5.83 20.48
C PHE A 231 -14.16 -7.36 20.61
N ILE A 232 -15.22 -8.10 20.29
CA ILE A 232 -15.21 -9.57 20.29
C ILE A 232 -14.20 -10.08 19.25
N GLY A 233 -14.17 -9.50 18.05
CA GLY A 233 -13.18 -9.82 17.01
C GLY A 233 -11.75 -9.61 17.48
N ALA A 234 -11.47 -8.50 18.17
CA ALA A 234 -10.15 -8.22 18.77
C ALA A 234 -9.78 -9.26 19.83
N LEU A 235 -10.74 -9.69 20.67
CA LEU A 235 -10.50 -10.76 21.66
C LEU A 235 -10.16 -12.09 20.99
N VAL A 236 -10.82 -12.45 19.88
CA VAL A 236 -10.53 -13.66 19.10
C VAL A 236 -9.12 -13.59 18.51
N ALA A 237 -8.72 -12.46 17.94
CA ALA A 237 -7.36 -12.26 17.42
C ALA A 237 -6.31 -12.37 18.52
N CYS A 238 -6.54 -11.73 19.68
CA CYS A 238 -5.65 -11.80 20.83
C CYS A 238 -5.54 -13.23 21.39
N ALA A 239 -6.65 -13.97 21.44
CA ALA A 239 -6.63 -15.38 21.86
C ALA A 239 -5.81 -16.23 20.86
N ALA A 240 -5.99 -16.03 19.56
CA ALA A 240 -5.20 -16.72 18.52
C ALA A 240 -3.70 -16.42 18.66
N LEU A 241 -3.33 -15.16 18.85
CA LEU A 241 -1.95 -14.74 19.12
C LEU A 241 -1.45 -15.32 20.43
N GLY A 242 -2.29 -15.43 21.46
CA GLY A 242 -1.98 -16.02 22.76
C GLY A 242 -1.45 -17.45 22.65
N LEU A 243 -2.06 -18.26 21.77
CA LEU A 243 -1.74 -19.67 21.55
C LEU A 243 -0.39 -19.90 20.83
N VAL A 244 0.20 -18.86 20.23
CA VAL A 244 1.39 -18.96 19.40
C VAL A 244 2.58 -18.29 20.07
N LYS A 245 3.77 -18.89 19.93
CA LYS A 245 5.06 -18.29 20.35
C LYS A 245 5.69 -17.62 19.13
N ILE A 246 5.86 -16.30 19.19
CA ILE A 246 6.60 -15.52 18.18
C ILE A 246 7.99 -15.22 18.74
N PRO A 247 9.09 -15.62 18.04
CA PRO A 247 10.45 -15.31 18.48
C PRO A 247 10.66 -13.79 18.53
N THR A 248 11.45 -13.33 19.52
CA THR A 248 11.82 -11.90 19.62
C THR A 248 13.26 -11.75 19.15
N VAL A 249 13.48 -10.88 18.19
CA VAL A 249 14.82 -10.48 17.72
C VAL A 249 14.90 -8.97 17.85
N LYS A 250 15.88 -8.50 18.58
CA LYS A 250 16.22 -7.07 18.63
C LYS A 250 17.06 -6.74 17.40
N VAL A 251 16.65 -5.75 16.64
CA VAL A 251 17.41 -5.17 15.54
C VAL A 251 17.90 -3.82 16.04
N GLU A 252 19.21 -3.60 16.03
CA GLU A 252 19.80 -2.28 16.28
C GLU A 252 19.89 -1.57 14.92
N GLU A 253 18.99 -0.62 14.67
CA GLU A 253 19.13 0.31 13.57
C GLU A 253 19.78 1.60 14.07
N GLU A 254 20.88 2.01 13.46
CA GLU A 254 21.63 3.23 13.81
C GLU A 254 21.06 4.49 13.15
N SER A 255 20.18 4.39 12.14
CA SER A 255 19.70 5.54 11.38
C SER A 255 18.35 6.08 11.89
N THR A 256 18.21 7.40 11.96
CA THR A 256 16.96 8.04 12.33
C THR A 256 15.96 8.06 11.16
N VAL A 257 14.65 8.01 11.46
CA VAL A 257 13.57 8.10 10.44
C VAL A 257 13.73 9.36 9.58
N ALA A 258 14.09 10.50 10.19
CA ALA A 258 14.29 11.75 9.47
C ALA A 258 15.46 11.68 8.46
N GLU A 259 16.52 10.98 8.79
CA GLU A 259 17.66 10.77 7.90
C GLU A 259 17.30 9.85 6.72
N GLN A 260 16.57 8.76 6.98
CA GLN A 260 16.06 7.86 5.94
C GLN A 260 15.13 8.59 4.98
N MET A 261 14.23 9.44 5.50
CA MET A 261 13.33 10.29 4.69
C MET A 261 14.10 11.28 3.82
N ARG A 262 15.15 11.93 4.38
CA ARG A 262 16.00 12.86 3.64
C ARG A 262 16.73 12.15 2.48
N VAL A 263 17.33 11.01 2.75
CA VAL A 263 18.02 10.21 1.70
C VAL A 263 17.04 9.75 0.63
N GLY A 264 15.82 9.34 1.00
CA GLY A 264 14.74 8.99 0.07
C GLY A 264 14.36 10.15 -0.85
N TRP A 265 14.13 11.33 -0.28
CA TRP A 265 13.85 12.55 -1.04
C TRP A 265 15.00 12.94 -1.97
N ASP A 266 16.25 12.92 -1.46
CA ASP A 266 17.43 13.25 -2.25
C ASP A 266 17.62 12.31 -3.44
N ALA A 267 17.24 11.03 -3.30
CA ALA A 267 17.26 10.06 -4.39
C ALA A 267 16.20 10.35 -5.47
N LEU A 268 15.00 10.80 -5.07
CA LEU A 268 13.91 11.11 -5.98
C LEU A 268 14.13 12.43 -6.73
N ARG A 269 14.62 13.47 -6.06
CA ARG A 269 14.79 14.80 -6.64
C ARG A 269 15.85 14.90 -7.76
N VAL A 270 16.72 13.90 -7.88
CA VAL A 270 17.66 13.78 -9.01
C VAL A 270 16.90 13.71 -10.34
N HIS A 271 15.71 13.10 -10.35
CA HIS A 271 14.86 12.96 -11.54
C HIS A 271 13.67 13.90 -11.45
N LYS A 272 13.77 15.10 -12.04
CA LYS A 272 12.69 16.11 -12.03
C LYS A 272 11.34 15.54 -12.47
N GLY A 273 11.32 14.71 -13.51
CA GLY A 273 10.10 14.06 -13.98
C GLY A 273 9.44 13.16 -12.93
N LEU A 274 10.21 12.44 -12.10
CA LEU A 274 9.66 11.64 -11.00
C LEU A 274 9.01 12.52 -9.93
N VAL A 275 9.64 13.63 -9.56
CA VAL A 275 9.09 14.59 -8.59
C VAL A 275 7.77 15.19 -9.10
N MET A 276 7.72 15.56 -10.39
CA MET A 276 6.50 16.11 -11.00
C MET A 276 5.37 15.07 -11.03
N LEU A 277 5.66 13.81 -11.42
CA LEU A 277 4.68 12.73 -11.38
C LEU A 277 4.25 12.40 -9.95
N LEU A 278 5.17 12.40 -9.00
CA LEU A 278 4.86 12.22 -7.58
C LEU A 278 3.92 13.31 -7.07
N GLY A 279 4.16 14.57 -7.43
CA GLY A 279 3.27 15.68 -7.10
C GLY A 279 1.88 15.51 -7.71
N GLY A 280 1.81 15.18 -9.00
CA GLY A 280 0.54 14.91 -9.69
C GLY A 280 -0.23 13.73 -9.08
N LEU A 281 0.46 12.61 -8.81
CA LEU A 281 -0.13 11.46 -8.13
C LEU A 281 -0.64 11.83 -6.73
N THR A 282 0.17 12.53 -5.95
CA THR A 282 -0.21 12.95 -4.59
C THR A 282 -1.47 13.78 -4.59
N VAL A 283 -1.55 14.80 -5.45
CA VAL A 283 -2.76 15.64 -5.60
C VAL A 283 -3.95 14.83 -6.09
N GLY A 284 -3.75 13.92 -7.05
CA GLY A 284 -4.80 13.01 -7.51
C GLY A 284 -5.31 12.09 -6.41
N LEU A 285 -4.42 11.51 -5.60
CA LEU A 285 -4.79 10.67 -4.46
C LEU A 285 -5.52 11.46 -3.37
N MET A 286 -5.11 12.70 -3.10
CA MET A 286 -5.84 13.60 -2.20
C MET A 286 -7.29 13.82 -2.66
N ALA A 287 -7.48 14.13 -3.94
CA ALA A 287 -8.81 14.32 -4.51
C ALA A 287 -9.64 13.04 -4.48
N PHE A 288 -9.05 11.89 -4.81
CA PHE A 288 -9.74 10.60 -4.79
C PHE A 288 -10.13 10.16 -3.37
N ALA A 289 -9.26 10.39 -2.39
CA ALA A 289 -9.56 10.12 -0.99
C ALA A 289 -10.73 11.00 -0.49
N ALA A 290 -10.77 12.27 -0.89
CA ALA A 290 -11.88 13.16 -0.58
C ALA A 290 -13.20 12.71 -1.24
N LEU A 291 -13.15 12.29 -2.52
CA LEU A 291 -14.32 11.72 -3.20
C LEU A 291 -14.84 10.47 -2.48
N GLY A 292 -13.93 9.56 -2.08
CA GLY A 292 -14.28 8.36 -1.32
C GLY A 292 -14.91 8.68 0.04
N ALA A 293 -14.41 9.72 0.73
CA ALA A 293 -14.97 10.17 2.00
C ALA A 293 -16.39 10.72 1.84
N ILE A 294 -16.67 11.44 0.77
CA ILE A 294 -17.96 12.13 0.54
C ILE A 294 -18.94 11.23 -0.25
N TYR A 295 -18.46 10.13 -0.81
CA TYR A 295 -19.25 9.18 -1.61
C TYR A 295 -20.58 8.76 -0.96
N PRO A 296 -20.65 8.38 0.34
CA PRO A 296 -21.92 8.00 0.96
C PRO A 296 -22.93 9.15 1.01
N LEU A 297 -22.47 10.40 1.18
CA LEU A 297 -23.33 11.59 1.16
C LEU A 297 -23.85 11.90 -0.26
N MET A 298 -23.02 11.78 -1.29
CA MET A 298 -23.48 11.91 -2.67
C MET A 298 -24.57 10.89 -2.99
N ALA A 299 -24.38 9.64 -2.56
CA ALA A 299 -25.35 8.57 -2.76
C ALA A 299 -26.68 8.84 -2.03
N THR A 300 -26.63 9.28 -0.77
CA THR A 300 -27.84 9.48 0.04
C THR A 300 -28.54 10.83 -0.26
N GLN A 301 -27.80 11.94 -0.30
CA GLN A 301 -28.40 13.28 -0.43
C GLN A 301 -28.82 13.60 -1.85
N HIS A 302 -27.99 13.27 -2.85
CA HIS A 302 -28.28 13.60 -4.23
C HIS A 302 -29.15 12.54 -4.90
N PHE A 303 -28.90 11.26 -4.68
CA PHE A 303 -29.61 10.16 -5.33
C PHE A 303 -30.70 9.51 -4.44
N GLY A 304 -30.79 9.85 -3.15
CA GLY A 304 -31.76 9.25 -2.24
C GLY A 304 -31.51 7.76 -2.00
N ALA A 305 -30.26 7.27 -2.15
CA ALA A 305 -29.90 5.88 -2.00
C ALA A 305 -30.01 5.41 -0.53
N ASP A 306 -30.49 4.21 -0.34
CA ASP A 306 -30.51 3.53 0.96
C ASP A 306 -29.17 2.83 1.24
N GLY A 307 -29.03 2.28 2.46
CA GLY A 307 -27.81 1.58 2.86
C GLY A 307 -27.49 0.36 1.99
N THR A 308 -28.49 -0.34 1.50
CA THR A 308 -28.31 -1.50 0.62
C THR A 308 -27.72 -1.05 -0.74
N MET A 309 -28.29 0.01 -1.31
CA MET A 309 -27.82 0.58 -2.56
C MET A 309 -26.37 1.06 -2.44
N VAL A 310 -26.02 1.76 -1.36
CA VAL A 310 -24.64 2.21 -1.10
C VAL A 310 -23.69 1.03 -0.95
N SER A 311 -24.08 0.00 -0.20
CA SER A 311 -23.26 -1.21 0.00
C SER A 311 -22.96 -1.93 -1.32
N VAL A 312 -23.99 -2.06 -2.19
CA VAL A 312 -23.81 -2.68 -3.52
C VAL A 312 -22.91 -1.84 -4.42
N ALA A 313 -23.07 -0.53 -4.39
CA ALA A 313 -22.25 0.38 -5.19
C ALA A 313 -20.78 0.39 -4.74
N GLU A 314 -20.49 0.31 -3.44
CA GLU A 314 -19.14 0.13 -2.90
C GLU A 314 -18.54 -1.23 -3.32
N ALA A 315 -19.33 -2.31 -3.26
CA ALA A 315 -18.90 -3.62 -3.73
C ALA A 315 -18.58 -3.62 -5.23
N ILE A 316 -19.36 -2.90 -6.06
CA ILE A 316 -19.07 -2.68 -7.49
C ILE A 316 -17.73 -1.97 -7.63
N SER A 317 -17.49 -0.87 -6.91
CA SER A 317 -16.25 -0.10 -6.98
C SER A 317 -15.02 -0.93 -6.58
N GLY A 318 -15.11 -1.69 -5.48
CA GLY A 318 -14.05 -2.60 -5.03
C GLY A 318 -13.76 -3.70 -6.03
N THR A 319 -14.81 -4.34 -6.59
CA THR A 319 -14.67 -5.38 -7.60
C THR A 319 -14.05 -4.84 -8.88
N CYS A 320 -14.47 -3.67 -9.34
CA CYS A 320 -13.92 -2.99 -10.50
C CYS A 320 -12.43 -2.62 -10.31
N MET A 321 -12.03 -2.20 -9.11
CA MET A 321 -10.63 -1.93 -8.78
C MET A 321 -9.78 -3.21 -8.85
N LEU A 322 -10.30 -4.36 -8.38
CA LEU A 322 -9.63 -5.66 -8.54
C LEU A 322 -9.49 -6.05 -10.02
N VAL A 323 -10.56 -5.90 -10.80
CA VAL A 323 -10.52 -6.15 -12.26
C VAL A 323 -9.47 -5.26 -12.92
N GLY A 324 -9.43 -3.97 -12.60
CA GLY A 324 -8.43 -3.03 -13.08
C GLY A 324 -6.99 -3.47 -12.75
N SER A 325 -6.77 -3.95 -11.54
CA SER A 325 -5.48 -4.47 -11.08
C SER A 325 -5.07 -5.75 -11.83
N ILE A 326 -6.00 -6.66 -12.09
CA ILE A 326 -5.76 -7.87 -12.88
C ILE A 326 -5.42 -7.52 -14.33
N VAL A 327 -6.14 -6.59 -14.94
CA VAL A 327 -5.91 -6.16 -16.33
C VAL A 327 -4.51 -5.54 -16.47
N ILE A 328 -4.10 -4.63 -15.56
CA ILE A 328 -2.77 -4.02 -15.64
C ILE A 328 -1.65 -5.05 -15.37
N MET A 329 -1.89 -6.00 -14.48
CA MET A 329 -0.96 -7.09 -14.20
C MET A 329 -0.77 -8.00 -15.43
N ALA A 330 -1.84 -8.35 -16.12
CA ALA A 330 -1.80 -9.19 -17.33
C ALA A 330 -1.16 -8.46 -18.53
N TRP A 331 -1.42 -7.16 -18.66
CA TRP A 331 -0.90 -6.33 -19.75
C TRP A 331 0.53 -5.83 -19.49
N GLY A 332 0.94 -5.68 -18.23
CA GLY A 332 2.26 -5.19 -17.82
C GLY A 332 2.46 -3.68 -17.98
N GLY A 333 1.40 -2.91 -18.23
CA GLY A 333 1.45 -1.43 -18.31
C GLY A 333 2.16 -0.86 -19.54
N GLY A 334 2.75 -1.71 -20.41
CA GLY A 334 3.46 -1.30 -21.61
C GLY A 334 4.83 -0.66 -21.34
N ARG A 335 5.39 0.01 -22.37
CA ARG A 335 6.75 0.61 -22.33
C ARG A 335 6.77 2.07 -21.87
N ARG A 336 5.62 2.74 -21.78
CA ARG A 336 5.48 4.17 -21.49
C ARG A 336 4.69 4.39 -20.20
N LEU A 337 5.33 4.14 -19.07
CA LEU A 337 4.69 4.17 -17.76
C LEU A 337 4.26 5.59 -17.33
N ALA A 338 5.04 6.62 -17.71
CA ALA A 338 4.67 8.00 -17.44
C ALA A 338 3.43 8.43 -18.25
N LEU A 339 3.34 8.01 -19.52
CA LEU A 339 2.14 8.21 -20.34
C LEU A 339 0.95 7.46 -19.76
N LEU A 340 1.14 6.22 -19.31
CA LEU A 340 0.06 5.42 -18.71
C LEU A 340 -0.52 6.10 -17.48
N LEU A 341 0.33 6.64 -16.59
CA LEU A 341 -0.13 7.39 -15.41
C LEU A 341 -0.95 8.62 -15.81
N CYS A 342 -0.44 9.44 -16.75
CA CYS A 342 -1.14 10.63 -17.22
C CYS A 342 -2.45 10.27 -17.95
N ALA A 343 -2.44 9.23 -18.78
CA ALA A 343 -3.63 8.74 -19.48
C ALA A 343 -4.67 8.21 -18.48
N SER A 344 -4.25 7.50 -17.46
CA SER A 344 -5.15 7.01 -16.40
C SER A 344 -5.84 8.15 -15.66
N ALA A 345 -5.13 9.26 -15.40
CA ALA A 345 -5.75 10.45 -14.80
C ALA A 345 -6.86 11.03 -15.70
N VAL A 346 -6.65 11.09 -17.02
CA VAL A 346 -7.70 11.51 -17.97
C VAL A 346 -8.88 10.53 -17.98
N LEU A 347 -8.59 9.22 -17.94
CA LEU A 347 -9.62 8.18 -17.92
C LEU A 347 -10.43 8.19 -16.61
N ILE A 348 -9.82 8.55 -15.48
CA ILE A 348 -10.50 8.75 -14.19
C ILE A 348 -11.40 10.01 -14.26
N ALA A 349 -10.93 11.08 -14.87
CA ALA A 349 -11.64 12.35 -14.95
C ALA A 349 -13.04 12.21 -15.57
N VAL A 350 -13.14 11.47 -16.68
CA VAL A 350 -14.38 11.36 -17.46
C VAL A 350 -15.54 10.79 -16.62
N PRO A 351 -15.43 9.61 -15.99
CA PRO A 351 -16.52 9.06 -15.19
C PRO A 351 -16.82 9.91 -13.94
N ILE A 352 -15.83 10.56 -13.32
CA ILE A 352 -16.07 11.41 -12.16
C ILE A 352 -16.84 12.68 -12.54
N ILE A 353 -16.48 13.35 -13.65
CA ILE A 353 -17.22 14.52 -14.17
C ILE A 353 -18.65 14.11 -14.51
N ALA A 354 -18.79 13.00 -15.25
CA ALA A 354 -20.11 12.50 -15.63
C ALA A 354 -20.96 12.18 -14.38
N ALA A 355 -20.39 11.55 -13.35
CA ALA A 355 -21.07 11.24 -12.09
C ALA A 355 -21.60 12.47 -11.38
N GLY A 356 -20.84 13.58 -11.37
CA GLY A 356 -21.27 14.86 -10.77
C GLY A 356 -22.35 15.60 -11.55
N LEU A 357 -22.56 15.26 -12.83
CA LEU A 357 -23.56 15.87 -13.71
C LEU A 357 -24.87 15.05 -13.82
N LEU A 358 -24.94 13.87 -13.19
CA LEU A 358 -26.11 13.01 -13.29
C LEU A 358 -27.34 13.60 -12.56
N PRO A 359 -28.54 13.38 -13.09
CA PRO A 359 -29.79 13.68 -12.39
C PRO A 359 -29.96 12.71 -11.21
N SER A 360 -30.69 13.15 -10.19
CA SER A 360 -30.92 12.39 -8.94
C SER A 360 -31.55 11.01 -9.11
N THR A 361 -32.17 10.72 -10.24
CA THR A 361 -32.79 9.42 -10.54
C THR A 361 -31.80 8.36 -11.07
N ALA A 362 -30.55 8.75 -11.35
CA ALA A 362 -29.60 7.92 -12.09
C ALA A 362 -28.55 7.20 -11.18
N PHE A 363 -28.95 6.76 -9.98
CA PHE A 363 -28.03 6.16 -9.01
C PHE A 363 -27.19 5.00 -9.55
N TRP A 364 -27.79 4.06 -10.28
CA TRP A 364 -27.04 2.90 -10.80
C TRP A 364 -26.05 3.26 -11.90
N ILE A 365 -26.30 4.36 -12.64
CA ILE A 365 -25.31 4.90 -13.58
C ILE A 365 -24.15 5.52 -12.80
N TYR A 366 -24.44 6.25 -11.71
CA TYR A 366 -23.42 6.76 -10.78
C TYR A 366 -22.55 5.65 -10.22
N ALA A 367 -23.14 4.56 -9.71
CA ALA A 367 -22.41 3.41 -9.19
C ALA A 367 -21.50 2.77 -10.27
N GLY A 368 -22.00 2.61 -11.50
CA GLY A 368 -21.22 2.12 -12.63
C GLY A 368 -20.06 3.03 -13.03
N LEU A 369 -20.28 4.36 -13.03
CA LEU A 369 -19.22 5.34 -13.32
C LEU A 369 -18.13 5.35 -12.23
N MET A 370 -18.51 5.26 -10.96
CA MET A 370 -17.55 5.18 -9.87
C MET A 370 -16.76 3.86 -9.91
N GLY A 371 -17.41 2.74 -10.28
CA GLY A 371 -16.74 1.49 -10.57
C GLY A 371 -15.71 1.63 -11.70
N LEU A 372 -16.09 2.29 -12.79
CA LEU A 372 -15.18 2.55 -13.92
C LEU A 372 -13.98 3.44 -13.51
N ALA A 373 -14.22 4.48 -12.70
CA ALA A 373 -13.15 5.30 -12.14
C ALA A 373 -12.18 4.46 -11.29
N SER A 374 -12.70 3.49 -10.53
CA SER A 374 -11.89 2.59 -9.70
C SER A 374 -10.99 1.65 -10.53
N VAL A 375 -11.45 1.18 -11.71
CA VAL A 375 -10.60 0.45 -12.67
C VAL A 375 -9.37 1.27 -13.04
N PHE A 376 -9.59 2.51 -13.46
CA PHE A 376 -8.49 3.39 -13.91
C PHE A 376 -7.63 3.88 -12.75
N MET A 377 -8.17 3.92 -11.52
CA MET A 377 -7.41 4.25 -10.33
C MET A 377 -6.32 3.20 -10.02
N ALA A 378 -6.59 1.92 -10.29
CA ALA A 378 -5.57 0.87 -10.21
C ALA A 378 -4.42 1.12 -11.19
N TRP A 379 -4.72 1.63 -12.40
CA TRP A 379 -3.73 1.97 -13.41
C TRP A 379 -2.96 3.27 -13.10
N PHE A 380 -3.56 4.15 -12.32
CA PHE A 380 -2.94 5.41 -11.88
C PHE A 380 -1.87 5.16 -10.81
N ASN A 381 -2.11 4.24 -9.87
CA ASN A 381 -1.20 3.97 -8.75
C ASN A 381 0.06 3.18 -9.13
N GLY A 382 -0.05 2.17 -10.00
CA GLY A 382 1.02 1.20 -10.27
C GLY A 382 2.27 1.77 -10.95
N PRO A 383 2.14 2.57 -12.02
CA PRO A 383 3.28 2.98 -12.84
C PRO A 383 4.36 3.79 -12.10
N LEU A 384 3.99 4.65 -11.14
CA LEU A 384 4.98 5.47 -10.44
C LEU A 384 5.89 4.62 -9.55
N MET A 385 5.37 3.61 -8.87
CA MET A 385 6.18 2.67 -8.10
C MET A 385 7.23 1.99 -8.98
N THR A 386 6.81 1.50 -10.14
CA THR A 386 7.70 0.86 -11.11
C THR A 386 8.75 1.84 -11.63
N LEU A 387 8.38 3.09 -11.93
CA LEU A 387 9.32 4.12 -12.35
C LEU A 387 10.35 4.45 -11.26
N ILE A 388 9.96 4.52 -10.00
CA ILE A 388 10.90 4.71 -8.87
C ILE A 388 11.89 3.55 -8.82
N GLN A 389 11.42 2.30 -8.89
CA GLN A 389 12.27 1.11 -8.86
C GLN A 389 13.23 1.02 -10.06
N GLN A 390 12.84 1.52 -11.23
CA GLN A 390 13.67 1.51 -12.44
C GLN A 390 14.69 2.65 -12.51
N ARG A 391 14.46 3.77 -11.83
CA ARG A 391 15.25 5.01 -11.97
C ARG A 391 16.10 5.33 -10.75
N VAL A 392 15.71 4.82 -9.58
CA VAL A 392 16.46 5.02 -8.34
C VAL A 392 17.43 3.85 -8.15
N PRO A 393 18.71 4.10 -7.78
CA PRO A 393 19.67 3.05 -7.48
C PRO A 393 19.15 2.08 -6.40
N GLU A 394 19.44 0.78 -6.55
CA GLU A 394 18.93 -0.28 -5.66
C GLU A 394 19.19 0.01 -4.18
N GLU A 395 20.37 0.52 -3.84
CA GLU A 395 20.77 0.87 -2.47
C GLU A 395 19.88 1.95 -1.81
N LYS A 396 19.22 2.79 -2.62
CA LYS A 396 18.38 3.91 -2.17
C LYS A 396 16.89 3.67 -2.41
N THR A 397 16.54 2.62 -3.16
CA THR A 397 15.14 2.36 -3.55
C THR A 397 14.24 2.17 -2.33
N GLY A 398 14.68 1.43 -1.30
CA GLY A 398 13.89 1.25 -0.09
C GLY A 398 13.58 2.57 0.64
N ARG A 399 14.57 3.48 0.71
CA ARG A 399 14.39 4.81 1.33
C ARG A 399 13.51 5.73 0.50
N ALA A 400 13.61 5.67 -0.83
CA ALA A 400 12.74 6.40 -1.75
C ALA A 400 11.28 5.92 -1.65
N MET A 401 11.06 4.61 -1.53
CA MET A 401 9.73 4.03 -1.31
C MET A 401 9.17 4.39 0.07
N GLY A 402 10.00 4.38 1.11
CA GLY A 402 9.61 4.85 2.44
C GLY A 402 9.13 6.30 2.43
N PHE A 403 9.85 7.20 1.73
CA PHE A 403 9.42 8.58 1.53
C PHE A 403 8.09 8.67 0.79
N PHE A 404 7.94 7.90 -0.30
CA PHE A 404 6.71 7.84 -1.10
C PHE A 404 5.49 7.44 -0.25
N TYR A 405 5.59 6.35 0.51
CA TYR A 405 4.48 5.90 1.38
C TYR A 405 4.15 6.88 2.50
N ALA A 406 5.17 7.50 3.10
CA ALA A 406 4.94 8.50 4.13
C ALA A 406 4.25 9.76 3.57
N LEU A 407 4.65 10.21 2.37
CA LEU A 407 4.01 11.33 1.68
C LEU A 407 2.53 11.04 1.41
N ILE A 408 2.21 9.86 0.85
CA ILE A 408 0.82 9.48 0.56
C ILE A 408 0.03 9.30 1.85
N GLY A 409 0.61 8.66 2.87
CA GLY A 409 -0.02 8.46 4.17
C GLY A 409 -0.45 9.75 4.86
N LEU A 410 0.25 10.86 4.61
CA LEU A 410 -0.09 12.20 5.10
C LEU A 410 -1.00 12.98 4.14
N ALA A 411 -0.78 12.82 2.83
CA ALA A 411 -1.52 13.55 1.82
C ALA A 411 -3.00 13.15 1.77
N MET A 412 -3.32 11.85 1.92
CA MET A 412 -4.70 11.38 1.88
C MET A 412 -5.58 12.00 2.96
N PRO A 413 -5.24 11.98 4.27
CA PRO A 413 -6.03 12.66 5.30
C PRO A 413 -6.15 14.16 5.07
N ALA A 414 -5.08 14.82 4.61
CA ALA A 414 -5.12 16.24 4.27
C ALA A 414 -6.08 16.52 3.11
N GLY A 415 -6.05 15.66 2.08
CA GLY A 415 -6.98 15.74 0.94
C GLY A 415 -8.43 15.58 1.36
N ILE A 416 -8.71 14.64 2.24
CA ILE A 416 -10.06 14.42 2.82
C ILE A 416 -10.54 15.66 3.55
N ALA A 417 -9.71 16.26 4.42
CA ALA A 417 -10.05 17.46 5.17
C ALA A 417 -10.35 18.65 4.25
N VAL A 418 -9.45 18.92 3.31
CA VAL A 418 -9.60 20.03 2.33
C VAL A 418 -10.81 19.79 1.44
N GLY A 419 -10.99 18.57 0.96
CA GLY A 419 -12.13 18.20 0.11
C GLY A 419 -13.47 18.34 0.81
N GLY A 420 -13.55 18.01 2.12
CA GLY A 420 -14.74 18.21 2.91
C GLY A 420 -15.16 19.66 3.02
N VAL A 421 -14.20 20.57 3.29
CA VAL A 421 -14.45 22.02 3.33
C VAL A 421 -14.91 22.52 1.96
N ILE A 422 -14.25 22.12 0.88
CA ILE A 422 -14.62 22.55 -0.47
C ILE A 422 -16.03 22.04 -0.83
N ALA A 423 -16.31 20.77 -0.57
CA ALA A 423 -17.61 20.17 -0.88
C ALA A 423 -18.77 20.81 -0.12
N GLU A 424 -18.54 21.23 1.13
CA GLU A 424 -19.51 21.97 1.93
C GLU A 424 -19.86 23.34 1.31
N TRP A 425 -18.86 24.02 0.72
CA TRP A 425 -19.05 25.35 0.12
C TRP A 425 -19.67 25.32 -1.28
N ILE A 426 -19.20 24.42 -2.16
CA ILE A 426 -19.64 24.42 -3.57
C ILE A 426 -20.73 23.39 -3.86
N GLY A 427 -21.07 22.55 -2.88
CA GLY A 427 -22.02 21.45 -3.01
C GLY A 427 -21.37 20.16 -3.55
N ILE A 428 -21.92 19.02 -3.12
CA ILE A 428 -21.32 17.69 -3.38
C ILE A 428 -21.24 17.38 -4.90
N PRO A 429 -22.30 17.55 -5.72
CA PRO A 429 -22.20 17.25 -7.15
C PRO A 429 -21.15 18.11 -7.87
N THR A 430 -21.08 19.42 -7.52
CA THR A 430 -20.08 20.35 -8.07
C THR A 430 -18.66 19.95 -7.67
N PHE A 431 -18.47 19.45 -6.44
CA PHE A 431 -17.19 18.93 -5.97
C PHE A 431 -16.71 17.72 -6.77
N PHE A 432 -17.61 16.80 -7.15
CA PHE A 432 -17.27 15.69 -8.05
C PHE A 432 -16.79 16.21 -9.42
N VAL A 433 -17.51 17.17 -10.03
CA VAL A 433 -17.09 17.79 -11.28
C VAL A 433 -15.72 18.46 -11.15
N ALA A 434 -15.51 19.26 -10.10
CA ALA A 434 -14.24 19.94 -9.85
C ALA A 434 -13.07 18.96 -9.65
N SER A 435 -13.29 17.87 -8.92
CA SER A 435 -12.31 16.81 -8.72
C SER A 435 -11.97 16.10 -10.04
N GLY A 436 -12.97 15.83 -10.87
CA GLY A 436 -12.73 15.25 -12.20
C GLY A 436 -11.96 16.21 -13.11
N ILE A 437 -12.25 17.51 -13.09
CA ILE A 437 -11.47 18.54 -13.82
C ILE A 437 -10.02 18.55 -13.33
N LEU A 438 -9.79 18.42 -12.03
CA LEU A 438 -8.43 18.32 -11.46
C LEU A 438 -7.67 17.12 -12.03
N PHE A 439 -8.28 15.93 -12.09
CA PHE A 439 -7.69 14.75 -12.73
C PHE A 439 -7.41 14.99 -14.22
N LEU A 440 -8.32 15.65 -14.94
CA LEU A 440 -8.13 16.00 -16.34
C LEU A 440 -6.90 16.90 -16.52
N VAL A 441 -6.75 17.92 -15.66
CA VAL A 441 -5.61 18.83 -15.66
C VAL A 441 -4.31 18.05 -15.38
N ILE A 442 -4.28 17.20 -14.35
CA ILE A 442 -3.12 16.36 -14.02
C ILE A 442 -2.72 15.51 -15.23
N GLY A 443 -3.66 14.87 -15.89
CA GLY A 443 -3.39 13.99 -17.03
C GLY A 443 -2.96 14.74 -18.28
N LEU A 444 -3.70 15.75 -18.71
CA LEU A 444 -3.43 16.49 -19.95
C LEU A 444 -2.14 17.32 -19.85
N PHE A 445 -1.98 18.07 -18.75
CA PHE A 445 -0.81 18.92 -18.59
C PHE A 445 0.43 18.12 -18.14
N GLY A 446 0.26 17.03 -17.35
CA GLY A 446 1.37 16.23 -16.88
C GLY A 446 2.26 15.74 -18.01
N TYR A 447 1.69 15.18 -19.07
CA TYR A 447 2.46 14.64 -20.19
C TYR A 447 3.01 15.72 -21.16
N LEU A 448 2.65 16.99 -21.02
CA LEU A 448 3.24 18.08 -21.78
C LEU A 448 4.67 18.42 -21.32
N PHE A 449 5.04 18.11 -20.08
CA PHE A 449 6.37 18.37 -19.56
C PHE A 449 7.42 17.43 -20.15
N LYS A 450 8.53 18.01 -20.67
CA LYS A 450 9.63 17.26 -21.28
C LYS A 450 10.27 16.27 -20.30
N ASP A 451 10.41 16.67 -19.04
CA ASP A 451 11.03 15.85 -17.99
C ASP A 451 10.20 14.59 -17.68
N ILE A 452 8.88 14.67 -17.75
CA ILE A 452 7.98 13.52 -17.58
C ILE A 452 8.10 12.59 -18.79
N ARG A 453 8.07 13.12 -20.00
CA ARG A 453 8.25 12.32 -21.23
C ARG A 453 9.62 11.64 -21.30
N ALA A 454 10.65 12.26 -20.75
CA ALA A 454 11.99 11.68 -20.68
C ALA A 454 12.05 10.41 -19.81
N LEU A 455 11.11 10.22 -18.88
CA LEU A 455 11.01 8.98 -18.10
C LEU A 455 10.57 7.77 -18.94
N ASP A 456 9.87 8.00 -20.05
CA ASP A 456 9.46 6.95 -20.98
C ASP A 456 10.56 6.59 -22.00
N ALA A 457 11.69 7.34 -22.03
CA ALA A 457 12.84 7.01 -22.86
C ALA A 457 13.58 5.77 -22.29
N PRO A 458 14.15 4.89 -23.14
CA PRO A 458 14.89 3.72 -22.68
C PRO A 458 16.03 4.15 -21.74
N SER A 459 16.12 3.49 -20.57
CA SER A 459 17.24 3.69 -19.66
C SER A 459 18.56 3.36 -20.35
N GLN A 460 19.59 4.21 -20.18
CA GLN A 460 20.93 3.97 -20.74
C GLN A 460 21.57 2.68 -20.19
N ALA A 461 21.12 2.19 -19.03
CA ALA A 461 21.59 0.93 -18.43
C ALA A 461 21.22 -0.31 -19.28
N SER A 462 20.18 -0.25 -20.13
CA SER A 462 19.80 -1.34 -21.05
C SER A 462 20.67 -1.43 -22.31
N LYS A 463 21.66 -0.58 -22.48
CA LYS A 463 22.57 -0.56 -23.64
C LYS A 463 23.95 -1.19 -23.39
N ALA A 464 24.19 -1.76 -22.20
CA ALA A 464 25.38 -2.59 -22.01
C ALA A 464 25.17 -3.89 -22.78
N PRO A 465 26.04 -4.25 -23.76
CA PRO A 465 25.96 -5.53 -24.45
C PRO A 465 26.24 -6.65 -23.43
N LEU A 466 25.44 -7.71 -23.49
CA LEU A 466 25.65 -8.99 -22.80
C LEU A 466 26.94 -9.65 -23.27
#